data_c70671110a234a77e817fe4559167d93
#
_entry.id   c70671110a234a77e817fe4559167d93
#
_cell.length_a   1.000
_cell.length_b   1.000
_cell.length_c   1.000
_cell.angle_alpha   90.00
_cell.angle_beta   90.00
_cell.angle_gamma   90.00
#
_symmetry.space_group_name_H-M   'P 1'
#
loop_
_entity.id
_entity.type
_entity.pdbx_description
1 polymer ?
#
loop_
_entity_poly.entity_id
_entity_poly.type
_entity_poly.pdbx_seq_one_letter_code
_entity_poly.pdbx_strand_id
1 'polypeptide(L)'
;MAQNLSARAETPDSAATANPAAAAGPVAQVREARSWEYGPFVNWGTGVGDRSSYKFLWAGFQAGKPLTPVLHAGVFTGQFELGANIMPLWQAYTPAPHDQTYTCIEPGVGTVTCVLPVGGGTFRGVSLTPVILRWNFLSHSRRVQPWFQGAGGLIYTTHKFPPNILSTGTIDGGTSVWNFTPQGGLGLHYFTRPKRSIDLGVNAVHISSASLGDRNPGVNACIQVQVGYTFWK
;
A
#
# COMPACT_ATOMS: atom_id res chain seq x y z
N MET A 1 82.99 -23.97 0.52
CA MET A 1 81.75 -24.02 -0.16
C MET A 1 80.63 -23.76 0.90
N ALA A 2 80.08 -22.58 0.98
CA ALA A 2 79.04 -22.22 1.90
C ALA A 2 77.73 -22.06 1.09
N GLN A 3 76.70 -22.89 1.37
CA GLN A 3 75.44 -22.74 0.73
C GLN A 3 74.55 -21.81 1.58
N ASN A 4 74.14 -20.68 0.96
CA ASN A 4 73.21 -19.71 1.47
C ASN A 4 71.78 -20.27 1.24
N LEU A 5 71.09 -20.68 2.27
CA LEU A 5 69.66 -20.97 2.27
C LEU A 5 68.89 -19.67 2.57
N SER A 6 68.34 -19.07 1.51
CA SER A 6 67.43 -17.92 1.62
C SER A 6 66.05 -18.43 2.03
N ALA A 7 65.63 -18.17 3.24
CA ALA A 7 64.30 -18.43 3.73
C ALA A 7 63.35 -17.34 3.15
N ARG A 8 62.43 -17.75 2.28
CA ARG A 8 61.36 -16.91 1.74
C ARG A 8 60.28 -16.77 2.84
N ALA A 9 60.16 -15.59 3.40
CA ALA A 9 59.09 -15.24 4.30
C ALA A 9 57.77 -15.22 3.50
N GLU A 10 56.86 -16.16 3.75
CA GLU A 10 55.49 -16.11 3.30
C GLU A 10 54.78 -15.01 4.08
N THR A 11 54.33 -13.97 3.40
CA THR A 11 53.44 -12.97 3.91
C THR A 11 52.09 -13.64 4.24
N PRO A 12 51.56 -13.48 5.45
CA PRO A 12 50.22 -14.03 5.77
C PRO A 12 49.17 -13.37 4.89
N ASP A 13 48.49 -14.20 4.13
CA ASP A 13 47.35 -13.85 3.30
C ASP A 13 46.36 -13.12 4.22
N SER A 14 46.08 -11.85 3.94
CA SER A 14 45.11 -11.04 4.66
C SER A 14 43.71 -11.66 4.38
N ALA A 15 43.30 -12.59 5.20
CA ALA A 15 41.96 -13.12 5.18
C ALA A 15 41.02 -11.93 5.36
N ALA A 16 40.43 -11.47 4.25
CA ALA A 16 39.39 -10.46 4.24
C ALA A 16 38.28 -10.95 5.19
N THR A 17 38.15 -10.28 6.33
CA THR A 17 37.11 -10.59 7.32
C THR A 17 35.76 -10.48 6.65
N ALA A 18 35.14 -11.61 6.33
CA ALA A 18 33.84 -11.67 5.69
C ALA A 18 32.83 -10.91 6.56
N ASN A 19 32.18 -9.91 6.00
CA ASN A 19 31.17 -9.16 6.72
C ASN A 19 30.06 -10.12 7.21
N PRO A 20 29.84 -10.26 8.53
CA PRO A 20 28.87 -11.20 9.08
C PRO A 20 27.45 -10.98 8.56
N ALA A 21 27.06 -9.75 8.23
CA ALA A 21 25.78 -9.44 7.61
C ALA A 21 25.66 -10.02 6.18
N ALA A 22 26.75 -10.07 5.43
CA ALA A 22 26.77 -10.71 4.11
C ALA A 22 26.54 -12.21 4.21
N ALA A 23 27.11 -12.86 5.23
CA ALA A 23 26.85 -14.27 5.53
C ALA A 23 25.41 -14.51 5.97
N ALA A 24 24.80 -13.58 6.71
CA ALA A 24 23.42 -13.67 7.19
C ALA A 24 22.36 -13.46 6.09
N GLY A 25 22.70 -12.87 4.93
CA GLY A 25 21.84 -12.71 3.77
C GLY A 25 21.30 -11.30 3.55
N PRO A 26 20.55 -11.09 2.42
CA PRO A 26 20.06 -9.78 2.01
C PRO A 26 19.19 -9.05 3.04
N VAL A 27 18.32 -9.75 3.73
CA VAL A 27 17.46 -9.17 4.78
C VAL A 27 18.30 -8.53 5.89
N ALA A 28 19.30 -9.24 6.38
CA ALA A 28 20.19 -8.73 7.43
C ALA A 28 20.98 -7.51 6.95
N GLN A 29 21.49 -7.55 5.72
CA GLN A 29 22.25 -6.44 5.14
C GLN A 29 21.45 -5.15 5.09
N VAL A 30 20.22 -5.17 4.55
CA VAL A 30 19.37 -3.96 4.46
C VAL A 30 18.90 -3.48 5.82
N ARG A 31 18.63 -4.42 6.74
CA ARG A 31 18.20 -4.13 8.11
C ARG A 31 19.29 -3.41 8.91
N GLU A 32 20.52 -3.94 8.89
CA GLU A 32 21.65 -3.38 9.61
C GLU A 32 22.07 -2.02 9.04
N ALA A 33 22.06 -1.88 7.70
CA ALA A 33 22.34 -0.63 7.03
C ALA A 33 21.22 0.39 7.15
N ARG A 34 20.02 -0.01 7.61
CA ARG A 34 18.81 0.83 7.59
C ARG A 34 18.66 1.50 6.21
N SER A 35 18.73 0.67 5.18
CA SER A 35 18.74 1.12 3.78
C SER A 35 17.45 1.84 3.43
N TRP A 36 17.56 2.89 2.61
CA TRP A 36 16.41 3.44 1.92
C TRP A 36 15.78 2.39 1.01
N GLU A 37 14.46 2.29 1.03
CA GLU A 37 13.70 1.56 0.02
C GLU A 37 13.01 2.54 -0.92
N TYR A 38 12.93 2.17 -2.21
CA TYR A 38 12.14 2.91 -3.18
C TYR A 38 11.84 2.04 -4.40
N GLY A 39 10.67 2.23 -5.00
CA GLY A 39 10.33 1.48 -6.19
C GLY A 39 8.88 1.64 -6.64
N PRO A 40 8.56 1.14 -7.85
CA PRO A 40 7.22 1.10 -8.37
C PRO A 40 6.39 0.02 -7.71
N PHE A 41 5.07 0.24 -7.69
CA PHE A 41 4.09 -0.76 -7.28
C PHE A 41 2.78 -0.63 -8.04
N VAL A 42 2.01 -1.71 -8.05
CA VAL A 42 0.64 -1.77 -8.56
C VAL A 42 -0.24 -2.40 -7.49
N ASN A 43 -1.42 -1.83 -7.32
CA ASN A 43 -2.49 -2.34 -6.48
C ASN A 43 -3.69 -2.71 -7.34
N TRP A 44 -4.25 -3.87 -7.10
CA TRP A 44 -5.52 -4.31 -7.64
C TRP A 44 -6.46 -4.72 -6.52
N GLY A 45 -7.73 -4.30 -6.59
CA GLY A 45 -8.64 -4.60 -5.50
C GLY A 45 -10.12 -4.51 -5.84
N THR A 46 -10.93 -4.80 -4.83
CA THR A 46 -12.38 -4.76 -4.91
C THR A 46 -12.97 -4.04 -3.70
N GLY A 47 -14.08 -3.37 -3.90
CA GLY A 47 -14.86 -2.81 -2.81
C GLY A 47 -15.41 -3.87 -1.87
N VAL A 48 -15.86 -3.44 -0.70
CA VAL A 48 -16.41 -4.30 0.36
C VAL A 48 -17.90 -3.96 0.57
N GLY A 49 -18.69 -4.96 0.94
CA GLY A 49 -20.13 -4.81 1.22
C GLY A 49 -20.89 -4.36 -0.03
N ASP A 50 -21.69 -3.32 0.10
CA ASP A 50 -22.53 -2.77 -0.98
C ASP A 50 -21.72 -2.28 -2.19
N ARG A 51 -20.40 -2.17 -2.04
CA ARG A 51 -19.46 -1.76 -3.09
C ARG A 51 -18.62 -2.89 -3.66
N SER A 52 -19.00 -4.14 -3.44
CA SER A 52 -18.29 -5.33 -3.95
C SER A 52 -18.19 -5.35 -5.48
N SER A 53 -19.10 -4.67 -6.19
CA SER A 53 -19.05 -4.46 -7.64
C SER A 53 -17.96 -3.49 -8.10
N TYR A 54 -17.41 -2.65 -7.18
CA TYR A 54 -16.33 -1.72 -7.53
C TYR A 54 -15.02 -2.47 -7.65
N LYS A 55 -14.25 -2.12 -8.68
CA LYS A 55 -12.89 -2.61 -8.88
C LYS A 55 -11.93 -1.43 -8.90
N PHE A 56 -10.72 -1.67 -8.43
CA PHE A 56 -9.71 -0.63 -8.30
C PHE A 56 -8.41 -1.07 -8.97
N LEU A 57 -7.76 -0.15 -9.67
CA LEU A 57 -6.42 -0.33 -10.20
C LEU A 57 -5.62 0.95 -9.91
N TRP A 58 -4.56 0.82 -9.14
CA TRP A 58 -3.68 1.92 -8.78
C TRP A 58 -2.24 1.54 -9.10
N ALA A 59 -1.46 2.49 -9.57
CA ALA A 59 -0.05 2.31 -9.79
C ALA A 59 0.72 3.56 -9.39
N GLY A 60 1.90 3.36 -8.83
CA GLY A 60 2.69 4.44 -8.31
C GLY A 60 4.09 4.07 -7.90
N PHE A 61 4.68 4.96 -7.12
CA PHE A 61 6.01 4.82 -6.55
C PHE A 61 5.94 5.02 -5.05
N GLN A 62 6.70 4.23 -4.32
CA GLN A 62 6.88 4.34 -2.88
C GLN A 62 8.34 4.58 -2.53
N ALA A 63 8.55 5.21 -1.38
CA ALA A 63 9.85 5.30 -0.74
C ALA A 63 9.68 5.19 0.77
N GLY A 64 10.67 4.61 1.45
CA GLY A 64 10.66 4.44 2.89
C GLY A 64 12.07 4.34 3.46
N LYS A 65 12.15 4.51 4.77
CA LYS A 65 13.40 4.34 5.51
C LYS A 65 13.15 3.81 6.91
N PRO A 66 13.82 2.70 7.31
CA PRO A 66 13.87 2.29 8.70
C PRO A 66 14.54 3.37 9.56
N LEU A 67 13.80 3.90 10.54
CA LEU A 67 14.27 4.97 11.42
C LEU A 67 14.95 4.43 12.68
N THR A 68 14.55 3.24 13.12
CA THR A 68 15.06 2.67 14.37
C THR A 68 16.09 1.54 14.12
N PRO A 69 16.97 1.25 15.07
CA PRO A 69 17.61 -0.05 15.14
C PRO A 69 16.56 -1.14 15.38
N VAL A 70 17.00 -2.39 15.48
CA VAL A 70 16.10 -3.47 15.90
C VAL A 70 15.66 -3.22 17.34
N LEU A 71 14.36 -3.12 17.54
CA LEU A 71 13.72 -2.99 18.84
C LEU A 71 13.25 -4.37 19.28
N HIS A 72 13.67 -4.79 20.47
CA HIS A 72 13.35 -6.12 21.01
C HIS A 72 12.07 -6.05 21.85
N ALA A 73 10.99 -6.67 21.34
CA ALA A 73 9.67 -6.68 21.94
C ALA A 73 9.00 -8.06 21.79
N GLY A 74 9.73 -9.13 22.13
CA GLY A 74 9.23 -10.49 21.99
C GLY A 74 8.85 -10.80 20.53
N VAL A 75 7.62 -11.25 20.31
CA VAL A 75 7.11 -11.57 18.97
C VAL A 75 7.03 -10.34 18.03
N PHE A 76 7.01 -9.14 18.58
CA PHE A 76 7.04 -7.88 17.85
C PHE A 76 8.45 -7.32 17.66
N THR A 77 9.50 -8.12 17.88
CA THR A 77 10.86 -7.67 17.58
C THR A 77 10.97 -7.26 16.11
N GLY A 78 11.49 -6.05 15.84
CA GLY A 78 11.52 -5.49 14.49
C GLY A 78 12.08 -4.08 14.42
N GLN A 79 11.82 -3.39 13.31
CA GLN A 79 12.23 -2.00 13.07
C GLN A 79 11.04 -1.16 12.63
N PHE A 80 10.98 0.06 13.13
CA PHE A 80 10.04 1.07 12.68
C PHE A 80 10.56 1.78 11.43
N GLU A 81 9.70 1.91 10.42
CA GLU A 81 9.97 2.57 9.16
C GLU A 81 8.95 3.66 8.89
N LEU A 82 9.41 4.77 8.35
CA LEU A 82 8.60 5.86 7.81
C LEU A 82 8.70 5.85 6.29
N GLY A 83 7.55 5.87 5.63
CA GLY A 83 7.46 5.89 4.18
C GLY A 83 6.43 6.87 3.67
N ALA A 84 6.42 7.00 2.35
CA ALA A 84 5.43 7.74 1.58
C ALA A 84 5.24 7.10 0.21
N ASN A 85 4.10 7.36 -0.42
CA ASN A 85 3.89 6.97 -1.82
C ASN A 85 3.09 8.02 -2.59
N ILE A 86 3.24 7.98 -3.91
CA ILE A 86 2.44 8.72 -4.87
C ILE A 86 1.89 7.75 -5.92
N MET A 87 0.62 7.87 -6.23
CA MET A 87 -0.08 7.08 -7.23
C MET A 87 -0.63 7.99 -8.33
N PRO A 88 0.15 8.25 -9.39
CA PRO A 88 -0.30 9.04 -10.54
C PRO A 88 -1.38 8.33 -11.34
N LEU A 89 -1.47 7.01 -11.26
CA LEU A 89 -2.57 6.23 -11.80
C LEU A 89 -3.45 5.74 -10.66
N TRP A 90 -4.62 6.34 -10.52
CA TRP A 90 -5.68 5.87 -9.66
C TRP A 90 -6.96 5.72 -10.48
N GLN A 91 -7.53 4.53 -10.49
CA GLN A 91 -8.76 4.23 -11.20
C GLN A 91 -9.70 3.41 -10.32
N ALA A 92 -10.97 3.79 -10.38
CA ALA A 92 -12.07 3.01 -9.80
C ALA A 92 -13.09 2.72 -10.91
N TYR A 93 -13.42 1.47 -11.08
CA TYR A 93 -14.43 0.97 -12.01
C TYR A 93 -15.67 0.67 -11.20
N THR A 94 -16.71 1.45 -11.41
CA THR A 94 -18.02 1.26 -10.80
C THR A 94 -19.00 0.77 -11.86
N PRO A 95 -20.17 0.25 -11.50
CA PRO A 95 -21.21 -0.06 -12.50
C PRO A 95 -21.45 1.13 -13.43
N ALA A 96 -21.72 0.86 -14.70
CA ALA A 96 -22.09 1.91 -15.65
C ALA A 96 -23.31 2.66 -15.15
N PRO A 97 -23.47 3.95 -15.50
CA PRO A 97 -24.71 4.68 -15.19
C PRO A 97 -25.93 3.94 -15.73
N HIS A 98 -26.91 3.74 -14.88
CA HIS A 98 -28.18 3.12 -15.23
C HIS A 98 -29.27 3.63 -14.29
N ASP A 99 -30.51 3.55 -14.73
CA ASP A 99 -31.68 3.90 -13.94
C ASP A 99 -32.14 2.70 -13.12
N GLN A 100 -32.27 2.92 -11.82
CA GLN A 100 -32.86 1.96 -10.90
C GLN A 100 -34.24 2.44 -10.47
N THR A 101 -35.26 1.60 -10.63
CA THR A 101 -36.61 1.89 -10.18
C THR A 101 -36.80 1.42 -8.73
N TYR A 102 -37.52 2.22 -7.95
CA TYR A 102 -37.90 1.87 -6.57
C TYR A 102 -39.24 2.49 -6.23
N THR A 103 -39.92 1.94 -5.21
CA THR A 103 -41.20 2.44 -4.72
C THR A 103 -40.93 3.59 -3.75
N CYS A 104 -41.54 4.73 -4.01
CA CYS A 104 -41.51 5.91 -3.15
C CYS A 104 -42.92 6.42 -2.86
N ILE A 105 -43.05 7.28 -1.85
CA ILE A 105 -44.33 7.92 -1.48
C ILE A 105 -44.24 9.40 -1.90
N GLU A 106 -45.12 9.79 -2.81
CA GLU A 106 -45.29 11.17 -3.22
C GLU A 106 -46.42 11.83 -2.44
N PRO A 107 -46.16 12.96 -1.75
CA PRO A 107 -47.19 13.65 -0.97
C PRO A 107 -48.41 14.02 -1.82
N GLY A 108 -49.60 13.57 -1.40
CA GLY A 108 -50.86 13.82 -2.09
C GLY A 108 -51.21 12.88 -3.25
N VAL A 109 -50.28 12.03 -3.68
CA VAL A 109 -50.48 11.07 -4.77
C VAL A 109 -50.47 9.63 -4.26
N GLY A 110 -49.65 9.36 -3.23
CA GLY A 110 -49.50 8.00 -2.65
C GLY A 110 -48.29 7.29 -3.14
N THR A 111 -48.34 5.98 -3.26
CA THR A 111 -47.22 5.13 -3.66
C THR A 111 -47.04 5.20 -5.18
N VAL A 112 -45.85 5.64 -5.60
CA VAL A 112 -45.46 5.76 -7.02
C VAL A 112 -44.15 5.06 -7.29
N THR A 113 -43.84 4.81 -8.57
CA THR A 113 -42.51 4.32 -8.98
C THR A 113 -41.58 5.49 -9.25
N CYS A 114 -40.52 5.60 -8.50
CA CYS A 114 -39.48 6.58 -8.69
C CYS A 114 -38.31 5.97 -9.47
N VAL A 115 -37.59 6.82 -10.18
CA VAL A 115 -36.39 6.45 -10.93
C VAL A 115 -35.19 7.16 -10.30
N LEU A 116 -34.13 6.41 -10.05
CA LEU A 116 -32.88 6.89 -9.49
C LEU A 116 -31.73 6.56 -10.44
N PRO A 117 -31.01 7.53 -10.97
CA PRO A 117 -29.78 7.26 -11.69
C PRO A 117 -28.71 6.77 -10.70
N VAL A 118 -28.14 5.60 -10.95
CA VAL A 118 -27.11 4.97 -10.14
C VAL A 118 -25.89 4.60 -10.98
N GLY A 119 -24.76 4.37 -10.32
CA GLY A 119 -23.51 4.07 -10.99
C GLY A 119 -22.77 5.32 -11.40
N GLY A 120 -21.65 5.16 -12.06
CA GLY A 120 -20.79 6.28 -12.45
C GLY A 120 -19.72 5.90 -13.49
N GLY A 121 -19.59 4.63 -13.82
CA GLY A 121 -18.59 4.14 -14.77
C GLY A 121 -17.18 4.20 -14.21
N THR A 122 -16.23 4.71 -15.00
CA THR A 122 -14.81 4.76 -14.61
C THR A 122 -14.44 6.12 -14.04
N PHE A 123 -13.94 6.13 -12.82
CA PHE A 123 -13.34 7.29 -12.16
C PHE A 123 -11.82 7.25 -12.32
N ARG A 124 -11.23 8.40 -12.52
CA ARG A 124 -9.78 8.59 -12.62
C ARG A 124 -9.32 9.60 -11.60
N GLY A 125 -8.10 9.43 -11.11
CA GLY A 125 -7.55 10.32 -10.11
C GLY A 125 -6.06 10.14 -9.91
N VAL A 126 -5.56 10.90 -8.93
CA VAL A 126 -4.20 10.80 -8.42
C VAL A 126 -4.27 10.70 -6.90
N SER A 127 -3.35 9.99 -6.28
CA SER A 127 -3.31 9.86 -4.83
C SER A 127 -1.91 10.10 -4.29
N LEU A 128 -1.86 10.69 -3.10
CA LEU A 128 -0.65 10.91 -2.32
C LEU A 128 -0.87 10.35 -0.92
N THR A 129 0.02 9.48 -0.47
CA THR A 129 0.08 9.00 0.91
C THR A 129 1.37 9.51 1.54
N PRO A 130 1.33 10.67 2.22
CA PRO A 130 2.54 11.32 2.74
C PRO A 130 3.12 10.61 3.95
N VAL A 131 2.32 9.78 4.63
CA VAL A 131 2.74 9.09 5.84
C VAL A 131 2.34 7.63 5.78
N ILE A 132 3.34 6.77 5.76
CA ILE A 132 3.23 5.32 5.93
C ILE A 132 4.08 4.97 7.15
N LEU A 133 3.44 4.41 8.17
CA LEU A 133 4.08 3.89 9.37
C LEU A 133 4.14 2.38 9.23
N ARG A 134 5.34 1.84 9.02
CA ARG A 134 5.55 0.41 8.79
C ARG A 134 6.38 -0.20 9.91
N TRP A 135 6.02 -1.39 10.29
CA TRP A 135 6.78 -2.23 11.18
C TRP A 135 7.33 -3.44 10.43
N ASN A 136 8.65 -3.49 10.30
CA ASN A 136 9.36 -4.59 9.68
C ASN A 136 9.76 -5.59 10.77
N PHE A 137 9.16 -6.78 10.77
CA PHE A 137 9.45 -7.81 11.77
C PHE A 137 10.87 -8.36 11.62
N LEU A 138 11.49 -8.71 12.72
CA LEU A 138 12.73 -9.49 12.69
C LEU A 138 12.44 -10.87 12.09
N SER A 139 13.07 -11.15 10.97
CA SER A 139 12.94 -12.45 10.29
C SER A 139 14.24 -13.25 10.40
N HIS A 140 14.14 -14.53 10.67
CA HIS A 140 15.24 -15.49 10.55
C HIS A 140 15.49 -15.91 9.10
N SER A 141 14.57 -15.62 8.20
CA SER A 141 14.75 -15.89 6.78
C SER A 141 15.82 -14.97 6.17
N ARG A 142 16.66 -15.53 5.32
CA ARG A 142 17.65 -14.77 4.57
C ARG A 142 17.04 -13.88 3.49
N ARG A 143 15.80 -14.20 3.05
CA ARG A 143 15.15 -13.56 1.88
C ARG A 143 13.78 -13.00 2.13
N VAL A 144 13.12 -13.34 3.23
CA VAL A 144 11.73 -12.91 3.50
C VAL A 144 11.72 -12.02 4.72
N GLN A 145 11.17 -10.83 4.59
CA GLN A 145 10.94 -9.89 5.69
C GLN A 145 9.47 -9.50 5.74
N PRO A 146 8.70 -10.03 6.70
CA PRO A 146 7.32 -9.63 6.91
C PRO A 146 7.20 -8.21 7.44
N TRP A 147 6.11 -7.55 7.12
CA TRP A 147 5.78 -6.23 7.64
C TRP A 147 4.27 -6.06 7.86
N PHE A 148 3.91 -5.10 8.71
CA PHE A 148 2.58 -4.50 8.72
C PHE A 148 2.68 -2.98 8.68
N GLN A 149 1.63 -2.31 8.23
CA GLN A 149 1.62 -0.86 8.10
C GLN A 149 0.25 -0.26 8.37
N GLY A 150 0.29 1.01 8.84
CA GLY A 150 -0.83 1.93 8.82
C GLY A 150 -0.43 3.18 8.04
N ALA A 151 -1.36 3.76 7.30
CA ALA A 151 -1.05 4.93 6.50
C ALA A 151 -2.25 5.87 6.35
N GLY A 152 -1.97 7.13 6.05
CA GLY A 152 -2.96 8.15 5.76
C GLY A 152 -2.62 8.90 4.48
N GLY A 153 -3.58 8.99 3.58
CA GLY A 153 -3.41 9.62 2.29
C GLY A 153 -4.59 10.48 1.85
N LEU A 154 -4.40 11.10 0.71
CA LEU A 154 -5.38 11.93 0.00
C LEU A 154 -5.49 11.43 -1.43
N ILE A 155 -6.70 11.53 -1.98
CA ILE A 155 -6.97 11.30 -3.39
C ILE A 155 -7.73 12.47 -3.96
N TYR A 156 -7.37 12.85 -5.18
CA TYR A 156 -8.15 13.74 -6.04
C TYR A 156 -8.69 12.95 -7.21
N THR A 157 -10.00 13.05 -7.47
CA THR A 157 -10.68 12.38 -8.58
C THR A 157 -11.27 13.39 -9.54
N THR A 158 -11.35 13.05 -10.83
CA THR A 158 -11.88 13.95 -11.87
C THR A 158 -13.36 14.27 -11.70
N HIS A 159 -14.10 13.44 -11.00
CA HIS A 159 -15.51 13.61 -10.65
C HIS A 159 -15.71 13.23 -9.19
N LYS A 160 -16.80 13.70 -8.57
CA LYS A 160 -17.15 13.36 -7.19
C LYS A 160 -17.20 11.83 -7.01
N PHE A 161 -16.41 11.30 -6.08
CA PHE A 161 -16.29 9.87 -5.76
C PHE A 161 -16.55 9.64 -4.27
N PRO A 162 -17.26 8.58 -3.88
CA PRO A 162 -17.93 7.58 -4.70
C PRO A 162 -19.18 8.15 -5.38
N PRO A 163 -19.64 7.54 -6.49
CA PRO A 163 -20.95 7.89 -7.03
C PRO A 163 -22.04 7.53 -6.03
N ASN A 164 -23.16 8.26 -6.09
CA ASN A 164 -24.31 7.97 -5.25
C ASN A 164 -24.90 6.61 -5.63
N ILE A 165 -24.62 5.62 -4.83
CA ILE A 165 -25.32 4.34 -4.86
C ILE A 165 -25.99 4.18 -3.52
N LEU A 166 -27.27 3.98 -3.56
CA LEU A 166 -28.06 3.83 -2.36
C LEU A 166 -28.60 2.42 -2.27
N SER A 167 -28.24 1.75 -1.19
CA SER A 167 -28.92 0.53 -0.76
C SER A 167 -30.33 0.80 -0.22
N THR A 168 -30.67 2.06 0.06
CA THR A 168 -31.91 2.45 0.76
C THR A 168 -32.90 3.27 -0.06
N GLY A 169 -32.61 3.54 -1.34
CA GLY A 169 -33.52 4.30 -2.21
C GLY A 169 -33.60 5.80 -1.95
N THR A 170 -32.77 6.38 -1.09
CA THR A 170 -32.70 7.84 -0.88
C THR A 170 -31.51 8.41 -1.63
N ILE A 171 -31.76 9.39 -2.51
CA ILE A 171 -30.71 10.08 -3.27
C ILE A 171 -29.97 11.00 -2.31
N ASP A 172 -28.75 10.62 -2.02
CA ASP A 172 -27.83 11.47 -1.30
C ASP A 172 -26.77 11.99 -2.26
N GLY A 173 -27.02 13.17 -2.80
CA GLY A 173 -26.00 13.92 -3.51
C GLY A 173 -24.81 14.15 -2.60
N GLY A 174 -23.64 14.27 -3.16
CA GLY A 174 -22.62 14.91 -2.42
C GLY A 174 -21.54 14.04 -1.83
N THR A 175 -20.81 13.46 -2.68
CA THR A 175 -19.44 13.05 -2.43
C THR A 175 -18.50 14.19 -2.82
N SER A 176 -17.21 13.99 -2.67
CA SER A 176 -16.19 14.99 -2.97
C SER A 176 -15.26 14.50 -4.08
N VAL A 177 -14.64 15.41 -4.78
CA VAL A 177 -13.47 15.11 -5.62
C VAL A 177 -12.22 14.90 -4.77
N TRP A 178 -12.21 15.39 -3.53
CA TRP A 178 -11.15 15.16 -2.55
C TRP A 178 -11.62 14.16 -1.51
N ASN A 179 -10.86 13.11 -1.34
CA ASN A 179 -11.14 12.10 -0.32
C ASN A 179 -9.87 11.74 0.44
N PHE A 180 -10.03 11.41 1.73
CA PHE A 180 -9.00 10.82 2.56
C PHE A 180 -8.94 9.32 2.33
N THR A 181 -7.74 8.75 2.45
CA THR A 181 -7.49 7.31 2.27
C THR A 181 -6.73 6.71 3.44
N PRO A 182 -7.33 6.69 4.68
CA PRO A 182 -6.75 5.92 5.75
C PRO A 182 -6.72 4.44 5.36
N GLN A 183 -5.59 3.77 5.65
CA GLN A 183 -5.37 2.41 5.24
C GLN A 183 -4.52 1.64 6.23
N GLY A 184 -4.71 0.33 6.26
CA GLY A 184 -3.90 -0.62 6.99
C GLY A 184 -3.58 -1.83 6.12
N GLY A 185 -2.42 -2.42 6.32
CA GLY A 185 -2.02 -3.56 5.50
C GLY A 185 -0.92 -4.40 6.13
N LEU A 186 -0.72 -5.55 5.54
CA LEU A 186 0.34 -6.48 5.89
C LEU A 186 0.94 -7.09 4.62
N GLY A 187 2.18 -7.54 4.70
CA GLY A 187 2.84 -8.14 3.56
C GLY A 187 4.25 -8.60 3.87
N LEU A 188 5.02 -8.75 2.82
CA LEU A 188 6.40 -9.20 2.88
C LEU A 188 7.25 -8.62 1.75
N HIS A 189 8.52 -8.43 2.02
CA HIS A 189 9.58 -8.23 1.03
C HIS A 189 10.22 -9.60 0.75
N TYR A 190 10.25 -10.02 -0.50
CA TYR A 190 10.98 -11.21 -0.96
C TYR A 190 12.24 -10.79 -1.71
N PHE A 191 13.38 -10.91 -1.10
CA PHE A 191 14.66 -10.52 -1.68
C PHE A 191 15.12 -11.50 -2.77
N THR A 192 15.08 -11.05 -4.01
CA THR A 192 15.56 -11.82 -5.17
C THR A 192 17.09 -11.75 -5.31
N ARG A 193 17.67 -10.61 -4.91
CA ARG A 193 19.12 -10.31 -4.92
C ARG A 193 19.46 -9.42 -3.72
N PRO A 194 20.73 -9.24 -3.38
CA PRO A 194 21.14 -8.16 -2.48
C PRO A 194 20.59 -6.83 -2.99
N LYS A 195 19.94 -6.07 -2.10
CA LYS A 195 19.36 -4.74 -2.40
C LYS A 195 18.23 -4.71 -3.47
N ARG A 196 17.54 -5.84 -3.68
CA ARG A 196 16.36 -5.94 -4.57
C ARG A 196 15.33 -6.88 -3.98
N SER A 197 14.08 -6.42 -3.87
CA SER A 197 12.96 -7.27 -3.45
C SER A 197 11.75 -7.16 -4.38
N ILE A 198 10.95 -8.20 -4.40
CA ILE A 198 9.57 -8.16 -4.82
C ILE A 198 8.75 -8.00 -3.54
N ASP A 199 7.81 -7.06 -3.56
CA ASP A 199 6.98 -6.76 -2.41
C ASP A 199 5.57 -7.24 -2.69
N LEU A 200 5.05 -8.01 -1.76
CA LEU A 200 3.68 -8.52 -1.81
C LEU A 200 2.94 -8.04 -0.58
N GLY A 201 1.75 -7.51 -0.77
CA GLY A 201 0.95 -7.00 0.34
C GLY A 201 -0.55 -7.09 0.10
N VAL A 202 -1.28 -7.02 1.19
CA VAL A 202 -2.73 -6.85 1.19
C VAL A 202 -3.04 -5.62 2.04
N ASN A 203 -3.81 -4.68 1.48
CA ASN A 203 -4.19 -3.44 2.13
C ASN A 203 -5.71 -3.31 2.19
N ALA A 204 -6.23 -2.91 3.33
CA ALA A 204 -7.58 -2.42 3.50
C ALA A 204 -7.53 -0.89 3.45
N VAL A 205 -8.25 -0.29 2.52
CA VAL A 205 -8.28 1.15 2.31
C VAL A 205 -9.70 1.66 2.46
N HIS A 206 -9.88 2.66 3.31
CA HIS A 206 -11.16 3.38 3.43
C HIS A 206 -11.06 4.69 2.66
N ILE A 207 -12.04 4.97 1.78
CA ILE A 207 -12.10 6.21 1.00
C ILE A 207 -13.22 7.06 1.58
N SER A 208 -12.89 8.23 2.09
CA SER A 208 -13.83 9.07 2.82
C SER A 208 -13.65 10.53 2.47
N SER A 209 -14.72 11.21 2.13
CA SER A 209 -14.73 12.67 1.98
C SER A 209 -14.67 13.40 3.33
N ALA A 210 -14.89 12.71 4.44
CA ALA A 210 -15.07 13.32 5.76
C ALA A 210 -16.09 14.49 5.67
N SER A 211 -15.65 15.72 5.98
CA SER A 211 -16.46 16.94 5.88
C SER A 211 -16.23 17.74 4.58
N LEU A 212 -15.47 17.20 3.62
CA LEU A 212 -15.18 17.92 2.35
C LEU A 212 -16.29 17.82 1.31
N GLY A 213 -17.23 16.89 1.50
CA GLY A 213 -18.39 16.71 0.62
C GLY A 213 -19.68 16.91 1.39
N ASP A 214 -20.79 17.05 0.65
CA ASP A 214 -22.11 17.23 1.24
C ASP A 214 -22.52 16.00 2.09
N ARG A 215 -21.97 14.83 1.75
CA ARG A 215 -22.18 13.55 2.48
C ARG A 215 -21.00 12.60 2.33
N ASN A 216 -20.92 11.68 3.28
CA ASN A 216 -20.01 10.54 3.24
C ASN A 216 -20.84 9.24 3.32
N PRO A 217 -21.41 8.77 2.21
CA PRO A 217 -22.40 7.71 2.21
C PRO A 217 -21.76 6.35 2.51
N GLY A 218 -22.09 5.78 3.67
CA GLY A 218 -21.83 4.40 4.05
C GLY A 218 -20.35 4.02 4.12
N VAL A 219 -20.11 2.73 4.23
CA VAL A 219 -18.75 2.16 4.23
C VAL A 219 -18.21 2.14 2.80
N ASN A 220 -17.22 2.97 2.52
CA ASN A 220 -16.52 3.01 1.24
C ASN A 220 -15.09 2.47 1.43
N ALA A 221 -15.00 1.16 1.61
CA ALA A 221 -13.75 0.46 1.81
C ALA A 221 -13.46 -0.50 0.66
N CYS A 222 -12.18 -0.74 0.43
CA CYS A 222 -11.72 -1.75 -0.53
C CYS A 222 -10.56 -2.56 0.06
N ILE A 223 -10.47 -3.80 -0.41
CA ILE A 223 -9.32 -4.68 -0.15
C ILE A 223 -8.51 -4.76 -1.43
N GLN A 224 -7.20 -4.62 -1.30
CA GLN A 224 -6.28 -4.56 -2.42
C GLN A 224 -5.10 -5.49 -2.22
N VAL A 225 -4.69 -6.12 -3.28
CA VAL A 225 -3.41 -6.83 -3.38
C VAL A 225 -2.40 -5.89 -4.00
N GLN A 226 -1.25 -5.76 -3.37
CA GLN A 226 -0.11 -4.97 -3.83
C GLN A 226 0.99 -5.87 -4.35
N VAL A 227 1.54 -5.51 -5.51
CA VAL A 227 2.80 -6.07 -6.01
C VAL A 227 3.74 -4.92 -6.33
N GLY A 228 4.92 -4.94 -5.77
CA GLY A 228 5.97 -3.92 -5.95
C GLY A 228 7.32 -4.53 -6.30
N TYR A 229 8.20 -3.69 -6.79
CA TYR A 229 9.60 -4.01 -6.96
C TYR A 229 10.44 -2.93 -6.31
N THR A 230 11.21 -3.30 -5.27
CA THR A 230 11.92 -2.34 -4.43
C THR A 230 13.43 -2.46 -4.59
N PHE A 231 14.03 -1.29 -4.69
CA PHE A 231 15.48 -1.04 -4.64
C PHE A 231 15.86 -0.60 -3.23
N TRP A 232 16.95 -1.14 -2.70
CA TRP A 232 17.48 -0.83 -1.37
C TRP A 232 18.86 -0.16 -1.49
N LYS A 233 19.01 1.01 -0.88
CA LYS A 233 20.25 1.82 -0.99
C LYS A 233 20.75 2.30 0.37
#